data_60d22aa08147e6b6b5ea00e00743cae3
#
_entry.id   60d22aa08147e6b6b5ea00e00743cae3
#
_cell.length_a   1.000
_cell.length_b   1.000
_cell.length_c   1.000
_cell.angle_alpha   90.00
_cell.angle_beta   90.00
_cell.angle_gamma   90.00
#
_symmetry.space_group_name_H-M   'P 1'
#
loop_
_entity.id
_entity.type
_entity.pdbx_description
1 polymer ?
#
loop_
_entity_poly.entity_id
_entity_poly.type
_entity_poly.pdbx_seq_one_letter_code
_entity_poly.pdbx_strand_id
1 'polypeptide(L)'
;DMGLGKTLQTLAHILIEKEAGRATTPSLVVAPTSLMHNWQAEARRFTPELKVIVLHGKERKQHFDEIAKADLVLTTYPLVVRDVDELKKHQYHLLVLDEAQYVKNAKTNSFKTVAAFKANHRLCLSGTPLE
;
A
#
# COMPACT_ATOMS: atom_id res chain seq x y z
N ASP A 1 -17.87 -6.02 10.28
CA ASP A 1 -17.52 -5.23 9.12
C ASP A 1 -16.25 -5.75 8.46
N MET A 2 -16.40 -6.14 7.23
CA MET A 2 -15.30 -6.79 6.52
C MET A 2 -14.12 -5.87 6.25
N GLY A 3 -14.36 -4.59 6.03
CA GLY A 3 -13.30 -3.64 5.70
C GLY A 3 -12.34 -3.37 6.84
N LEU A 4 -12.86 -3.12 8.03
CA LEU A 4 -12.04 -2.76 9.19
C LEU A 4 -11.13 -3.89 9.63
N GLY A 5 -11.64 -5.11 9.64
CA GLY A 5 -10.84 -6.25 10.05
C GLY A 5 -9.65 -6.50 9.14
N LYS A 6 -9.84 -6.31 7.85
CA LYS A 6 -8.77 -6.54 6.87
C LYS A 6 -7.65 -5.51 6.99
N THR A 7 -8.00 -4.25 7.20
CA THR A 7 -7.01 -3.19 7.38
C THR A 7 -6.16 -3.48 8.61
N LEU A 8 -6.80 -3.77 9.73
CA LEU A 8 -6.08 -4.05 10.97
C LEU A 8 -5.19 -5.29 10.84
N GLN A 9 -5.72 -6.36 10.24
CA GLN A 9 -4.94 -7.58 10.04
C GLN A 9 -3.72 -7.35 9.16
N THR A 10 -3.88 -6.55 8.11
CA THR A 10 -2.78 -6.23 7.21
C THR A 10 -1.71 -5.41 7.92
N LEU A 11 -2.11 -4.41 8.69
CA LEU A 11 -1.18 -3.59 9.46
C LEU A 11 -0.44 -4.43 10.50
N ALA A 12 -1.15 -5.30 11.19
CA ALA A 12 -0.52 -6.19 12.18
C ALA A 12 0.51 -7.10 11.52
N HIS A 13 0.19 -7.63 10.34
CA HIS A 13 1.11 -8.47 9.60
C HIS A 13 2.38 -7.70 9.22
N ILE A 14 2.22 -6.47 8.73
CA ILE A 14 3.37 -5.63 8.35
C ILE A 14 4.26 -5.38 9.57
N LEU A 15 3.65 -5.10 10.71
CA LEU A 15 4.41 -4.87 11.94
C LEU A 15 5.17 -6.12 12.38
N ILE A 16 4.51 -7.27 12.34
CA ILE A 16 5.13 -8.54 12.69
C ILE A 16 6.34 -8.82 11.78
N GLU A 17 6.19 -8.57 10.49
CA GLU A 17 7.28 -8.77 9.53
C GLU A 17 8.46 -7.85 9.82
N LYS A 18 8.17 -6.61 10.19
CA LYS A 18 9.21 -5.66 10.57
C LYS A 18 9.95 -6.13 11.81
N GLU A 19 9.21 -6.48 12.85
CA GLU A 19 9.82 -6.86 14.14
C GLU A 19 10.60 -8.17 14.04
N ALA A 20 10.19 -9.05 13.15
CA ALA A 20 10.90 -10.31 12.92
C ALA A 20 12.13 -10.15 12.03
N GLY A 21 12.35 -8.95 11.48
CA GLY A 21 13.50 -8.70 10.63
C GLY A 21 13.32 -9.21 9.20
N ARG A 22 12.13 -9.67 8.82
CA ARG A 22 11.87 -10.15 7.46
C ARG A 22 11.59 -9.02 6.48
N ALA A 23 11.01 -7.91 6.96
CA ALA A 23 10.72 -6.76 6.12
C ALA A 23 11.89 -5.79 6.14
N THR A 24 12.79 -5.92 5.18
CA THR A 24 13.95 -5.03 5.04
C THR A 24 13.69 -3.90 4.04
N THR A 25 12.55 -3.94 3.36
CA THR A 25 12.11 -2.91 2.43
C THR A 25 10.68 -2.53 2.78
N PRO A 26 10.18 -1.38 2.29
CA PRO A 26 8.83 -0.95 2.65
C PRO A 26 7.74 -1.82 2.07
N SER A 27 6.58 -1.79 2.71
CA SER A 27 5.35 -2.33 2.14
C SER A 27 4.58 -1.18 1.49
N LEU A 28 3.91 -1.48 0.38
CA LEU A 28 3.14 -0.49 -0.38
C LEU A 28 1.66 -0.89 -0.36
N VAL A 29 0.80 0.03 0.06
CA VAL A 29 -0.65 -0.15 -0.01
C VAL A 29 -1.21 0.80 -1.05
N VAL A 30 -1.95 0.25 -1.99
CA VAL A 30 -2.68 1.04 -2.98
C VAL A 30 -4.17 0.88 -2.69
N ALA A 31 -4.84 1.99 -2.44
CA ALA A 31 -6.23 1.98 -2.02
C ALA A 31 -7.03 3.05 -2.78
N PRO A 32 -8.36 2.94 -2.80
CA PRO A 32 -9.18 4.03 -3.30
C PRO A 32 -8.96 5.28 -2.48
N THR A 33 -9.09 6.45 -3.13
CA THR A 33 -8.88 7.72 -2.47
C THR A 33 -9.72 7.86 -1.19
N SER A 34 -10.95 7.36 -1.24
CA SER A 34 -11.88 7.45 -0.11
C SER A 34 -11.42 6.69 1.13
N LEU A 35 -10.50 5.74 0.98
CA LEU A 35 -10.02 4.91 2.09
C LEU A 35 -8.65 5.33 2.62
N MET A 36 -8.02 6.33 2.01
CA MET A 36 -6.68 6.75 2.45
C MET A 36 -6.67 7.23 3.88
N HIS A 37 -7.66 8.04 4.25
CA HIS A 37 -7.75 8.55 5.63
C HIS A 37 -7.90 7.40 6.62
N ASN A 38 -8.71 6.40 6.27
CA ASN A 38 -8.92 5.25 7.13
C ASN A 38 -7.61 4.46 7.36
N TRP A 39 -6.87 4.21 6.29
CA TRP A 39 -5.58 3.51 6.40
C TRP A 39 -4.61 4.28 7.30
N GLN A 40 -4.55 5.60 7.08
CA GLN A 40 -3.65 6.45 7.85
C GLN A 40 -4.02 6.48 9.32
N ALA A 41 -5.30 6.64 9.63
CA ALA A 41 -5.79 6.69 11.00
C ALA A 41 -5.57 5.36 11.72
N GLU A 42 -5.84 4.24 11.05
CA GLU A 42 -5.66 2.91 11.64
C GLU A 42 -4.19 2.62 11.89
N ALA A 43 -3.31 2.98 10.96
CA ALA A 43 -1.88 2.77 11.14
C ALA A 43 -1.36 3.55 12.35
N ARG A 44 -1.80 4.80 12.49
CA ARG A 44 -1.38 5.63 13.62
C ARG A 44 -1.89 5.10 14.95
N ARG A 45 -3.10 4.56 14.95
CA ARG A 45 -3.73 4.08 16.18
C ARG A 45 -3.19 2.73 16.62
N PHE A 46 -3.07 1.79 15.70
CA PHE A 46 -2.77 0.39 16.05
C PHE A 46 -1.33 -0.02 15.83
N THR A 47 -0.62 0.65 14.93
CA THR A 47 0.77 0.31 14.64
C THR A 47 1.63 1.57 14.59
N PRO A 48 1.69 2.36 15.71
CA PRO A 48 2.46 3.60 15.71
C PRO A 48 3.96 3.37 15.52
N GLU A 49 4.43 2.15 15.70
CA GLU A 49 5.83 1.78 15.47
C GLU A 49 6.23 1.81 14.00
N LEU A 50 5.25 1.76 13.09
CA LEU A 50 5.55 1.79 11.66
C LEU A 50 5.78 3.21 11.19
N LYS A 51 6.84 3.41 10.44
CA LYS A 51 7.08 4.68 9.76
C LYS A 51 6.24 4.70 8.49
N VAL A 52 5.23 5.56 8.47
CA VAL A 52 4.25 5.64 7.39
C VAL A 52 4.48 6.88 6.55
N ILE A 53 4.53 6.69 5.25
CA ILE A 53 4.60 7.78 4.27
C ILE A 53 3.30 7.76 3.47
N VAL A 54 2.61 8.90 3.42
CA VAL A 54 1.37 9.03 2.66
C VAL A 54 1.67 9.83 1.40
N LEU A 55 1.50 9.19 0.25
CA LEU A 55 1.69 9.85 -1.04
C LEU A 55 0.33 10.27 -1.57
N HIS A 56 -0.11 11.45 -1.16
CA HIS A 56 -1.38 12.02 -1.56
C HIS A 56 -1.27 13.54 -1.58
N GLY A 57 -1.94 14.16 -2.55
CA GLY A 57 -1.91 15.61 -2.71
C GLY A 57 -0.73 16.08 -3.53
N LYS A 58 -0.68 17.39 -3.75
CA LYS A 58 0.33 18.00 -4.61
C LYS A 58 1.74 17.93 -4.04
N GLU A 59 1.84 17.85 -2.73
CA GLU A 59 3.12 17.89 -2.03
C GLU A 59 3.73 16.51 -1.86
N ARG A 60 3.11 15.46 -2.39
CA ARG A 60 3.57 14.10 -2.19
C ARG A 60 4.99 13.86 -2.68
N LYS A 61 5.41 14.60 -3.69
CA LYS A 61 6.75 14.42 -4.26
C LYS A 61 7.86 14.76 -3.28
N GLN A 62 7.56 15.59 -2.28
CA GLN A 62 8.52 15.93 -1.22
C GLN A 62 8.89 14.71 -0.39
N HIS A 63 8.06 13.67 -0.40
CA HIS A 63 8.28 12.46 0.38
C HIS A 63 8.94 11.34 -0.40
N PHE A 64 9.21 11.53 -1.69
CA PHE A 64 9.78 10.46 -2.51
C PHE A 64 11.14 9.99 -1.97
N ASP A 65 11.94 10.90 -1.43
CA ASP A 65 13.24 10.54 -0.88
C ASP A 65 13.16 9.70 0.39
N GLU A 66 11.99 9.67 1.02
CA GLU A 66 11.78 8.94 2.26
C GLU A 66 11.25 7.53 2.05
N ILE A 67 10.86 7.19 0.82
CA ILE A 67 10.23 5.89 0.54
C ILE A 67 11.13 4.73 0.96
N ALA A 68 12.39 4.78 0.63
CA ALA A 68 13.32 3.69 0.94
C ALA A 68 13.46 3.42 2.44
N LYS A 69 13.20 4.43 3.26
CA LYS A 69 13.32 4.32 4.72
C LYS A 69 11.99 4.07 5.43
N ALA A 70 10.91 4.06 4.67
CA ALA A 70 9.58 3.86 5.24
C ALA A 70 9.33 2.38 5.53
N ASP A 71 8.42 2.12 6.46
CA ASP A 71 7.89 0.78 6.70
C ASP A 71 6.65 0.54 5.85
N LEU A 72 5.88 1.59 5.63
CA LEU A 72 4.61 1.52 4.93
C LEU A 72 4.42 2.77 4.08
N VAL A 73 4.14 2.57 2.80
CA VAL A 73 3.83 3.65 1.88
C VAL A 73 2.37 3.49 1.44
N LEU A 74 1.58 4.54 1.61
CA LEU A 74 0.17 4.56 1.23
C LEU A 74 -0.01 5.44 0.00
N THR A 75 -0.68 4.92 -1.02
CA THR A 75 -1.00 5.70 -2.20
C THR A 75 -2.35 5.25 -2.77
N THR A 76 -2.81 5.94 -3.80
CA THR A 76 -4.11 5.66 -4.42
C THR A 76 -3.92 5.11 -5.82
N TYR A 77 -4.99 4.52 -6.38
CA TYR A 77 -4.91 3.98 -7.73
C TYR A 77 -4.59 5.04 -8.79
N PRO A 78 -5.21 6.22 -8.78
CA PRO A 78 -4.79 7.24 -9.77
C PRO A 78 -3.34 7.67 -9.60
N LEU A 79 -2.87 7.80 -8.36
CA LEU A 79 -1.52 8.29 -8.12
C LEU A 79 -0.45 7.25 -8.40
N VAL A 80 -0.76 5.96 -8.23
CA VAL A 80 0.22 4.92 -8.52
C VAL A 80 0.63 4.94 -9.99
N VAL A 81 -0.30 5.30 -10.86
CA VAL A 81 -0.02 5.44 -12.29
C VAL A 81 0.83 6.68 -12.55
N ARG A 82 0.47 7.80 -11.93
CA ARG A 82 1.21 9.06 -12.11
C ARG A 82 2.63 9.00 -11.58
N ASP A 83 2.81 8.31 -10.46
CA ASP A 83 4.09 8.25 -9.77
C ASP A 83 4.87 6.98 -10.09
N VAL A 84 4.52 6.29 -11.15
CA VAL A 84 5.07 4.98 -11.47
C VAL A 84 6.59 5.00 -11.59
N ASP A 85 7.16 6.05 -12.18
CA ASP A 85 8.60 6.11 -12.39
C ASP A 85 9.37 6.12 -11.07
N GLU A 86 8.81 6.76 -10.05
CA GLU A 86 9.43 6.79 -8.74
C GLU A 86 9.16 5.50 -7.97
N LEU A 87 7.92 5.04 -7.99
CA LEU A 87 7.53 3.87 -7.20
C LEU A 87 8.17 2.58 -7.71
N LYS A 88 8.38 2.45 -9.01
CA LYS A 88 8.96 1.22 -9.58
C LYS A 88 10.45 1.06 -9.28
N LYS A 89 11.12 2.12 -8.79
CA LYS A 89 12.54 2.04 -8.43
C LYS A 89 12.80 1.19 -7.20
N HIS A 90 11.77 0.98 -6.39
CA HIS A 90 11.91 0.35 -5.08
C HIS A 90 11.53 -1.12 -5.12
N GLN A 91 12.15 -1.89 -4.24
CA GLN A 91 11.72 -3.25 -3.94
C GLN A 91 10.79 -3.17 -2.74
N TYR A 92 9.63 -3.83 -2.83
CA TYR A 92 8.67 -3.83 -1.74
C TYR A 92 8.62 -5.19 -1.06
N HIS A 93 8.41 -5.20 0.24
CA HIS A 93 8.24 -6.46 0.96
C HIS A 93 6.85 -7.05 0.70
N LEU A 94 5.83 -6.20 0.83
CA LEU A 94 4.44 -6.57 0.59
C LEU A 94 3.77 -5.50 -0.25
N LEU A 95 3.09 -5.91 -1.29
CA LEU A 95 2.26 -5.03 -2.11
C LEU A 95 0.81 -5.37 -1.84
N VAL A 96 0.05 -4.43 -1.29
CA VAL A 96 -1.35 -4.62 -0.94
C VAL A 96 -2.23 -3.79 -1.87
N LEU A 97 -3.20 -4.43 -2.48
CA LEU A 97 -4.21 -3.76 -3.30
C LEU A 97 -5.54 -3.83 -2.55
N ASP A 98 -5.93 -2.71 -1.96
CA ASP A 98 -7.18 -2.64 -1.21
C ASP A 98 -8.33 -2.40 -2.17
N GLU A 99 -9.48 -2.98 -1.88
CA GLU A 99 -10.63 -2.98 -2.79
C GLU A 99 -10.18 -3.42 -4.17
N ALA A 100 -9.57 -4.60 -4.22
CA ALA A 100 -8.86 -5.08 -5.41
C ALA A 100 -9.74 -5.21 -6.65
N GLN A 101 -11.06 -5.19 -6.49
CA GLN A 101 -11.97 -5.22 -7.64
C GLN A 101 -11.78 -4.01 -8.57
N TYR A 102 -11.21 -2.91 -8.07
CA TYR A 102 -10.90 -1.76 -8.92
C TYR A 102 -9.81 -2.06 -9.95
N VAL A 103 -8.96 -3.06 -9.70
CA VAL A 103 -7.92 -3.45 -10.65
C VAL A 103 -8.14 -4.85 -11.20
N LYS A 104 -9.32 -5.40 -11.00
CA LYS A 104 -9.69 -6.73 -11.46
C LYS A 104 -9.66 -6.80 -12.99
N ASN A 105 -9.98 -5.71 -13.65
CA ASN A 105 -9.89 -5.65 -15.11
C ASN A 105 -8.43 -5.45 -15.51
N ALA A 106 -7.85 -6.48 -16.11
CA ALA A 106 -6.44 -6.48 -16.50
C ALA A 106 -6.08 -5.41 -17.53
N LYS A 107 -7.08 -4.77 -18.13
CA LYS A 107 -6.85 -3.70 -19.11
C LYS A 107 -6.63 -2.34 -18.48
N THR A 108 -6.91 -2.18 -17.19
CA THR A 108 -6.74 -0.88 -16.54
C THR A 108 -5.26 -0.53 -16.42
N ASN A 109 -4.95 0.77 -16.49
CA ASN A 109 -3.58 1.24 -16.30
C ASN A 109 -3.07 0.92 -14.90
N SER A 110 -3.94 1.02 -13.90
CA SER A 110 -3.57 0.70 -12.54
C SER A 110 -3.13 -0.75 -12.39
N PHE A 111 -3.88 -1.68 -13.00
CA PHE A 111 -3.52 -3.09 -12.96
C PHE A 111 -2.14 -3.32 -13.58
N LYS A 112 -1.92 -2.78 -14.78
CA LYS A 112 -0.65 -2.96 -15.47
C LYS A 112 0.52 -2.36 -14.68
N THR A 113 0.28 -1.22 -14.07
CA THR A 113 1.31 -0.53 -13.30
C THR A 113 1.73 -1.36 -12.09
N VAL A 114 0.76 -1.79 -11.27
CA VAL A 114 1.10 -2.53 -10.05
C VAL A 114 1.64 -3.92 -10.36
N ALA A 115 1.24 -4.52 -11.48
CA ALA A 115 1.75 -5.82 -11.87
C ALA A 115 3.25 -5.79 -12.18
N ALA A 116 3.76 -4.61 -12.58
CA ALA A 116 5.16 -4.45 -12.92
C ALA A 116 6.06 -4.15 -11.71
N PHE A 117 5.47 -3.86 -10.56
CA PHE A 117 6.25 -3.54 -9.36
C PHE A 117 6.92 -4.80 -8.80
N LYS A 118 8.10 -4.60 -8.22
CA LYS A 118 8.86 -5.68 -7.58
C LYS A 118 8.42 -5.81 -6.12
N ALA A 119 7.89 -6.95 -5.76
CA ALA A 119 7.44 -7.21 -4.39
C ALA A 119 7.71 -8.66 -4.03
N ASN A 120 8.12 -8.87 -2.78
CA ASN A 120 8.33 -10.23 -2.29
C ASN A 120 7.01 -10.98 -2.15
N HIS A 121 5.97 -10.27 -1.71
CA HIS A 121 4.63 -10.84 -1.51
C HIS A 121 3.59 -9.86 -2.02
N ARG A 122 2.45 -10.40 -2.46
CA ARG A 122 1.33 -9.61 -2.94
C ARG A 122 0.06 -10.05 -2.25
N LEU A 123 -0.80 -9.10 -1.90
CA LEU A 123 -2.05 -9.35 -1.20
C LEU A 123 -3.15 -8.49 -1.78
N CYS A 124 -4.25 -9.13 -2.17
CA CYS A 124 -5.43 -8.41 -2.65
C CYS A 124 -6.52 -8.48 -1.60
N LEU A 125 -7.03 -7.32 -1.22
CA LEU A 125 -8.17 -7.22 -0.31
C LEU A 125 -9.40 -6.82 -1.10
N SER A 126 -10.55 -7.33 -0.70
CA SER A 126 -11.80 -6.96 -1.35
C SER A 126 -12.90 -6.87 -0.32
N GLY A 127 -13.71 -5.81 -0.41
CA GLY A 127 -14.88 -5.64 0.42
C GLY A 127 -16.05 -6.55 0.02
N THR A 128 -15.95 -7.12 -1.19
CA THR A 128 -16.96 -8.07 -1.67
C THR A 128 -16.29 -9.41 -1.95
N PRO A 129 -17.02 -10.53 -1.75
CA PRO A 129 -16.46 -11.83 -2.07
C PRO A 129 -16.05 -11.91 -3.54
N LEU A 130 -14.91 -12.52 -3.81
CA LEU A 130 -14.48 -12.80 -5.17
C LEU A 130 -14.95 -14.19 -5.54
N GLU A 131 -15.70 -14.26 -6.62
CA GLU A 131 -16.24 -15.54 -7.07
C GLU A 131 -15.67 -15.93 -8.42
#